data_341a53e229f8d7460d077421de22dbdb
#
_entry.id   341a53e229f8d7460d077421de22dbdb
#
_cell.length_a   1.000
_cell.length_b   1.000
_cell.length_c   1.000
_cell.angle_alpha   90.00
_cell.angle_beta   90.00
_cell.angle_gamma   90.00
#
_symmetry.space_group_name_H-M   'P 1'
#
loop_
_entity.id
_entity.type
_entity.pdbx_description
1 polymer ?
#
loop_
_entity_poly.entity_id
_entity_poly.type
_entity_poly.pdbx_seq_one_letter_code
_entity_poly.pdbx_strand_id
1 'polypeptide(L)'
;MKFPKMKIAENIFGELKNFNESITFSERRKLPTEWQHAGPCIPGVKRLFVNVDGAFFPCEKVSEIQSENCMGNIKEGFNLETVERLLNVGKVNEKICKNCWIYSFCNVCIVNKSKVCKDDLFCSIQKENIEEKMITCKMLEKMGYSFENEQFEEAE
;
A
#
# COMPACT_ATOMS: atom_id res chain seq x y z
N MET A 1 -25.76 -1.57 22.67
CA MET A 1 -24.57 -1.86 23.52
C MET A 1 -23.50 -0.82 23.21
N LYS A 2 -23.24 0.16 24.10
CA LYS A 2 -22.17 1.14 23.86
C LYS A 2 -20.83 0.47 24.16
N PHE A 3 -20.05 0.21 23.12
CA PHE A 3 -18.67 -0.21 23.33
C PHE A 3 -17.90 0.85 24.12
N PRO A 4 -17.08 0.46 25.11
CA PRO A 4 -16.27 1.42 25.82
C PRO A 4 -15.41 2.18 24.78
N LYS A 5 -15.41 3.51 24.87
CA LYS A 5 -14.59 4.41 24.05
C LYS A 5 -13.11 4.17 24.39
N MET A 6 -12.57 3.07 23.91
CA MET A 6 -11.13 2.86 23.92
C MET A 6 -10.54 3.51 22.67
N LYS A 7 -9.56 4.37 22.85
CA LYS A 7 -8.84 5.08 21.76
C LYS A 7 -8.35 4.13 20.65
N ILE A 8 -8.07 2.87 21.00
CA ILE A 8 -7.70 1.80 20.05
C ILE A 8 -8.92 1.41 19.19
N ALA A 9 -10.09 1.29 19.77
CA ALA A 9 -11.30 0.96 19.03
C ALA A 9 -11.68 2.07 18.04
N GLU A 10 -11.57 3.34 18.44
CA GLU A 10 -11.80 4.49 17.54
C GLU A 10 -10.86 4.47 16.33
N ASN A 11 -9.58 4.15 16.53
CA ASN A 11 -8.62 4.05 15.42
C ASN A 11 -8.97 2.91 14.48
N ILE A 12 -9.32 1.72 14.99
CA ILE A 12 -9.68 0.55 14.18
C ILE A 12 -10.96 0.83 13.36
N PHE A 13 -11.99 1.40 13.98
CA PHE A 13 -13.22 1.76 13.27
C PHE A 13 -12.98 2.85 12.23
N GLY A 14 -12.13 3.84 12.50
CA GLY A 14 -11.73 4.86 11.54
C GLY A 14 -11.00 4.27 10.33
N GLU A 15 -10.10 3.31 10.53
CA GLU A 15 -9.44 2.61 9.43
C GLU A 15 -10.41 1.79 8.59
N LEU A 16 -11.34 1.07 9.22
CA LEU A 16 -12.36 0.27 8.52
C LEU A 16 -13.34 1.16 7.75
N LYS A 17 -13.71 2.31 8.29
CA LYS A 17 -14.53 3.30 7.59
C LYS A 17 -13.84 3.80 6.32
N ASN A 18 -12.61 4.28 6.43
CA ASN A 18 -11.82 4.74 5.29
C ASN A 18 -11.66 3.64 4.24
N PHE A 19 -11.50 2.40 4.66
CA PHE A 19 -11.42 1.24 3.78
C PHE A 19 -12.75 0.99 3.08
N ASN A 20 -13.88 0.99 3.79
CA ASN A 20 -15.21 0.78 3.23
C ASN A 20 -15.58 1.88 2.22
N GLU A 21 -15.31 3.14 2.54
CA GLU A 21 -15.49 4.26 1.62
C GLU A 21 -14.63 4.10 0.35
N SER A 22 -13.39 3.64 0.48
CA SER A 22 -12.51 3.42 -0.66
C SER A 22 -12.96 2.26 -1.56
N ILE A 23 -13.57 1.21 -1.03
CA ILE A 23 -14.21 0.15 -1.83
C ILE A 23 -15.37 0.74 -2.63
N THR A 24 -16.29 1.40 -1.99
CA THR A 24 -17.47 2.00 -2.62
C THR A 24 -17.08 2.99 -3.71
N PHE A 25 -16.00 3.73 -3.50
CA PHE A 25 -15.46 4.67 -4.48
C PHE A 25 -14.73 4.00 -5.64
N SER A 26 -14.02 2.88 -5.38
CA SER A 26 -13.26 2.16 -6.41
C SER A 26 -14.15 1.46 -7.44
N GLU A 27 -15.33 1.01 -7.07
CA GLU A 27 -16.32 0.43 -7.99
C GLU A 27 -16.73 1.39 -9.10
N ARG A 28 -16.59 2.71 -8.87
CA ARG A 28 -16.96 3.77 -9.82
C ARG A 28 -15.81 4.26 -10.69
N ARG A 29 -14.57 3.84 -10.42
CA ARG A 29 -13.40 4.28 -11.18
C ARG A 29 -13.13 3.37 -12.36
N LYS A 30 -13.09 3.95 -13.57
CA LYS A 30 -12.47 3.28 -14.71
C LYS A 30 -10.96 3.25 -14.49
N LEU A 31 -10.35 2.08 -14.63
CA LEU A 31 -8.89 1.96 -14.61
C LEU A 31 -8.29 2.79 -15.76
N PRO A 32 -7.24 3.55 -15.52
CA PRO A 32 -6.57 4.29 -16.57
C PRO A 32 -5.97 3.32 -17.60
N THR A 33 -5.96 3.72 -18.87
CA THR A 33 -5.38 2.92 -19.96
C THR A 33 -3.86 2.79 -19.84
N GLU A 34 -3.22 3.87 -19.36
CA GLU A 34 -1.79 3.85 -18.99
C GLU A 34 -1.68 3.77 -17.49
N TRP A 35 -1.08 2.68 -17.04
CA TRP A 35 -1.06 2.39 -15.63
C TRP A 35 0.29 1.89 -15.16
N GLN A 36 0.73 2.45 -14.03
CA GLN A 36 1.96 2.07 -13.37
C GLN A 36 1.71 1.97 -11.87
N HIS A 37 1.80 0.77 -11.33
CA HIS A 37 1.73 0.59 -9.89
C HIS A 37 3.11 0.74 -9.29
N ALA A 38 3.33 1.87 -8.62
CA ALA A 38 4.59 2.21 -7.98
C ALA A 38 4.61 1.96 -6.47
N GLY A 39 3.57 1.26 -5.92
CA GLY A 39 3.39 1.11 -4.47
C GLY A 39 2.88 2.41 -3.82
N PRO A 40 2.97 2.53 -2.47
CA PRO A 40 2.40 3.64 -1.71
C PRO A 40 3.16 4.96 -1.88
N CYS A 41 4.34 4.96 -2.46
CA CYS A 41 5.17 6.15 -2.64
C CYS A 41 6.02 6.07 -3.92
N ILE A 42 6.44 7.25 -4.39
CA ILE A 42 7.41 7.40 -5.47
C ILE A 42 8.79 7.59 -4.82
N PRO A 43 9.78 6.72 -5.10
CA PRO A 43 11.11 6.82 -4.53
C PRO A 43 11.76 8.18 -4.80
N GLY A 44 12.42 8.76 -3.80
CA GLY A 44 13.14 10.00 -3.94
C GLY A 44 12.29 11.28 -4.07
N VAL A 45 10.96 11.17 -4.27
CA VAL A 45 10.09 12.36 -4.39
C VAL A 45 9.69 12.93 -3.04
N LYS A 46 9.23 12.05 -2.13
CA LYS A 46 8.81 12.48 -0.78
C LYS A 46 9.88 12.21 0.27
N ARG A 47 10.77 11.25 0.01
CA ARG A 47 11.81 10.82 0.93
C ARG A 47 13.07 10.47 0.15
N LEU A 48 14.19 10.89 0.67
CA LEU A 48 15.52 10.47 0.29
C LEU A 48 16.27 10.19 1.59
N PHE A 49 16.79 9.00 1.74
CA PHE A 49 17.62 8.64 2.87
C PHE A 49 19.09 8.67 2.45
N VAL A 50 19.89 9.33 3.24
CA VAL A 50 21.35 9.37 3.07
C VAL A 50 21.94 8.71 4.30
N ASN A 51 22.70 7.64 4.11
CA ASN A 51 23.33 6.93 5.22
C ASN A 51 24.63 7.61 5.68
N VAL A 52 25.26 7.06 6.70
CA VAL A 52 26.49 7.61 7.29
C VAL A 52 27.68 7.63 6.32
N ASP A 53 27.69 6.76 5.32
CA ASP A 53 28.71 6.67 4.27
C ASP A 53 28.40 7.63 3.10
N GLY A 54 27.29 8.35 3.16
CA GLY A 54 26.85 9.26 2.14
C GLY A 54 26.15 8.58 0.94
N ALA A 55 25.76 7.33 1.05
CA ALA A 55 25.00 6.63 0.02
C ALA A 55 23.51 6.99 0.07
N PHE A 56 22.88 7.08 -1.10
CA PHE A 56 21.49 7.47 -1.28
C PHE A 56 20.57 6.27 -1.43
N PHE A 57 19.48 6.25 -0.66
CA PHE A 57 18.45 5.21 -0.73
C PHE A 57 17.05 5.84 -0.86
N PRO A 58 16.06 5.10 -1.39
CA PRO A 58 14.70 5.62 -1.58
C PRO A 58 14.01 6.10 -0.30
N CYS A 59 14.29 5.44 0.83
CA CYS A 59 13.84 5.85 2.16
C CYS A 59 14.60 5.04 3.24
N GLU A 60 14.38 5.41 4.50
CA GLU A 60 14.98 4.79 5.69
C GLU A 60 14.53 3.34 5.97
N LYS A 61 13.50 2.87 5.29
CA LYS A 61 12.98 1.49 5.44
C LYS A 61 13.61 0.48 4.47
N VAL A 62 14.42 0.98 3.55
CA VAL A 62 15.09 0.14 2.56
C VAL A 62 16.38 -0.39 3.15
N SER A 63 16.67 -1.66 2.89
CA SER A 63 17.92 -2.28 3.34
C SER A 63 19.14 -1.62 2.68
N GLU A 64 20.04 -1.10 3.48
CA GLU A 64 21.32 -0.51 3.04
C GLU A 64 22.32 -1.57 2.55
N ILE A 65 22.12 -2.85 2.92
CA ILE A 65 23.00 -3.96 2.53
C ILE A 65 22.78 -4.33 1.04
N GLN A 66 21.58 -4.05 0.52
CA GLN A 66 21.24 -4.35 -0.87
C GLN A 66 21.71 -3.23 -1.79
N SER A 67 22.89 -3.40 -2.38
CA SER A 67 23.51 -2.41 -3.31
C SER A 67 22.59 -2.05 -4.49
N GLU A 68 21.70 -2.94 -4.90
CA GLU A 68 20.70 -2.70 -5.94
C GLU A 68 19.70 -1.59 -5.60
N ASN A 69 19.57 -1.21 -4.33
CA ASN A 69 18.72 -0.12 -3.88
C ASN A 69 19.46 1.20 -3.69
N CYS A 70 20.78 1.20 -3.83
CA CYS A 70 21.60 2.40 -3.73
C CYS A 70 21.44 3.26 -4.99
N MET A 71 20.85 4.44 -4.83
CA MET A 71 20.58 5.38 -5.91
C MET A 71 21.74 6.33 -6.23
N GLY A 72 22.90 6.14 -5.60
CA GLY A 72 24.07 6.99 -5.77
C GLY A 72 24.68 7.41 -4.43
N ASN A 73 25.52 8.44 -4.47
CA ASN A 73 26.17 8.95 -3.25
C ASN A 73 26.47 10.46 -3.36
N ILE A 74 26.90 11.06 -2.22
CA ILE A 74 27.18 12.51 -2.12
C ILE A 74 28.35 12.99 -3.00
N LYS A 75 29.23 12.09 -3.44
CA LYS A 75 30.42 12.46 -4.24
C LYS A 75 30.12 12.44 -5.74
N GLU A 76 29.37 11.42 -6.18
CA GLU A 76 29.10 11.15 -7.60
C GLU A 76 27.69 11.58 -8.03
N GLY A 77 26.82 11.88 -7.05
CA GLY A 77 25.42 12.19 -7.31
C GLY A 77 24.56 10.96 -7.51
N PHE A 78 23.46 11.10 -8.24
CA PHE A 78 22.50 10.02 -8.49
C PHE A 78 22.99 9.07 -9.59
N ASN A 79 22.87 7.77 -9.34
CA ASN A 79 22.96 6.74 -10.37
C ASN A 79 21.63 6.69 -11.13
N LEU A 80 21.60 7.28 -12.33
CA LEU A 80 20.39 7.43 -13.13
C LEU A 80 19.78 6.10 -13.53
N GLU A 81 20.59 5.07 -13.80
CA GLU A 81 20.11 3.73 -14.16
C GLU A 81 19.32 3.10 -13.00
N THR A 82 19.86 3.16 -11.79
CA THR A 82 19.16 2.67 -10.60
C THR A 82 17.89 3.48 -10.31
N VAL A 83 17.95 4.80 -10.44
CA VAL A 83 16.80 5.67 -10.24
C VAL A 83 15.70 5.34 -11.26
N GLU A 84 16.03 5.22 -12.54
CA GLU A 84 15.10 4.86 -13.60
C GLU A 84 14.45 3.48 -13.34
N ARG A 85 15.24 2.49 -12.97
CA ARG A 85 14.76 1.16 -12.61
C ARG A 85 13.78 1.20 -11.45
N LEU A 86 14.09 1.93 -10.38
CA LEU A 86 13.22 2.06 -9.23
C LEU A 86 11.93 2.82 -9.54
N LEU A 87 11.99 3.87 -10.34
CA LEU A 87 10.81 4.60 -10.79
C LEU A 87 9.90 3.77 -11.70
N ASN A 88 10.48 2.89 -12.51
CA ASN A 88 9.77 2.07 -13.48
C ASN A 88 9.47 0.64 -13.01
N VAL A 89 9.70 0.33 -11.74
CA VAL A 89 9.49 -1.03 -11.19
C VAL A 89 8.04 -1.53 -11.38
N GLY A 90 7.07 -0.62 -11.47
CA GLY A 90 5.69 -0.97 -11.78
C GLY A 90 5.53 -1.70 -13.11
N LYS A 91 6.38 -1.40 -14.11
CA LYS A 91 6.33 -2.07 -15.42
C LYS A 91 6.75 -3.54 -15.37
N VAL A 92 7.65 -3.90 -14.44
CA VAL A 92 8.13 -5.28 -14.29
C VAL A 92 6.98 -6.23 -13.95
N ASN A 93 6.05 -5.77 -13.14
CA ASN A 93 4.91 -6.56 -12.64
C ASN A 93 3.58 -6.15 -13.27
N GLU A 94 3.58 -5.30 -14.29
CA GLU A 94 2.37 -4.72 -14.88
C GLU A 94 1.31 -5.76 -15.26
N LYS A 95 1.73 -6.82 -15.96
CA LYS A 95 0.81 -7.87 -16.42
C LYS A 95 0.09 -8.60 -15.29
N ILE A 96 0.78 -8.78 -14.17
CA ILE A 96 0.24 -9.46 -12.97
C ILE A 96 -0.63 -8.47 -12.19
N CYS A 97 -0.11 -7.28 -11.95
CA CYS A 97 -0.78 -6.27 -11.12
C CYS A 97 -2.05 -5.71 -11.77
N LYS A 98 -2.10 -5.53 -13.09
CA LYS A 98 -3.32 -5.06 -13.80
C LYS A 98 -4.53 -5.97 -13.60
N ASN A 99 -4.29 -7.27 -13.42
CA ASN A 99 -5.34 -8.26 -13.21
C ASN A 99 -5.56 -8.61 -11.73
N CYS A 100 -4.90 -7.90 -10.83
CA CYS A 100 -4.99 -8.17 -9.40
C CYS A 100 -6.20 -7.48 -8.79
N TRP A 101 -7.09 -8.25 -8.15
CA TRP A 101 -8.33 -7.74 -7.56
C TRP A 101 -8.11 -6.74 -6.40
N ILE A 102 -6.98 -6.84 -5.69
CA ILE A 102 -6.64 -5.88 -4.62
C ILE A 102 -5.86 -4.66 -5.14
N TYR A 103 -5.75 -4.48 -6.45
CA TYR A 103 -4.90 -3.47 -7.05
C TYR A 103 -4.99 -2.09 -6.40
N SER A 104 -6.22 -1.58 -6.26
CA SER A 104 -6.51 -0.25 -5.70
C SER A 104 -6.14 -0.12 -4.21
N PHE A 105 -5.99 -1.23 -3.52
CA PHE A 105 -5.71 -1.32 -2.09
C PHE A 105 -4.28 -1.80 -1.78
N CYS A 106 -3.51 -2.11 -2.83
CA CYS A 106 -2.20 -2.71 -2.66
C CYS A 106 -1.18 -1.71 -2.13
N ASN A 107 -0.64 -1.98 -0.93
CA ASN A 107 0.38 -1.19 -0.25
C ASN A 107 1.78 -1.84 -0.30
N VAL A 108 1.98 -2.82 -1.17
CA VAL A 108 3.30 -3.45 -1.29
C VAL A 108 4.33 -2.42 -1.72
N CYS A 109 5.39 -2.32 -0.94
CA CYS A 109 6.49 -1.39 -1.20
C CYS A 109 7.15 -1.67 -2.55
N ILE A 110 7.50 -0.60 -3.26
CA ILE A 110 8.16 -0.65 -4.57
C ILE A 110 9.43 -1.49 -4.56
N VAL A 111 10.22 -1.40 -3.49
CA VAL A 111 11.46 -2.18 -3.34
C VAL A 111 11.19 -3.68 -3.29
N ASN A 112 10.09 -4.09 -2.65
CA ASN A 112 9.66 -5.48 -2.62
C ASN A 112 9.12 -5.97 -3.97
N LYS A 113 8.79 -5.05 -4.88
CA LYS A 113 8.32 -5.36 -6.25
C LYS A 113 9.41 -5.33 -7.31
N SER A 114 10.65 -5.01 -6.95
CA SER A 114 11.78 -4.98 -7.89
C SER A 114 12.12 -6.34 -8.48
N LYS A 115 11.62 -7.42 -7.88
CA LYS A 115 11.69 -8.80 -8.40
C LYS A 115 10.33 -9.20 -8.98
N VAL A 116 10.34 -9.98 -10.04
CA VAL A 116 9.10 -10.48 -10.67
C VAL A 116 8.28 -11.25 -9.64
N CYS A 117 7.06 -10.78 -9.38
CA CYS A 117 6.11 -11.44 -8.47
C CYS A 117 5.58 -12.74 -9.08
N LYS A 118 6.41 -13.77 -9.08
CA LYS A 118 5.93 -15.16 -9.20
C LYS A 118 5.95 -15.71 -7.78
N ASP A 119 4.79 -15.93 -7.20
CA ASP A 119 4.61 -16.48 -5.83
C ASP A 119 5.20 -15.59 -4.71
N ASP A 120 4.95 -14.30 -4.78
CA ASP A 120 5.46 -13.35 -3.80
C ASP A 120 4.63 -13.38 -2.52
N LEU A 121 5.30 -13.77 -1.43
CA LEU A 121 4.74 -13.79 -0.07
C LEU A 121 4.09 -12.44 0.31
N PHE A 122 4.69 -11.32 -0.11
CA PHE A 122 4.12 -10.00 0.16
C PHE A 122 2.78 -9.77 -0.53
N CYS A 123 2.62 -10.27 -1.77
CA CYS A 123 1.34 -10.20 -2.47
C CYS A 123 0.26 -11.05 -1.81
N SER A 124 0.61 -12.24 -1.34
CA SER A 124 -0.31 -13.13 -0.62
C SER A 124 -0.78 -12.51 0.69
N ILE A 125 0.15 -12.04 1.52
CA ILE A 125 -0.16 -11.35 2.78
C ILE A 125 -1.07 -10.14 2.54
N GLN A 126 -0.81 -9.34 1.50
CA GLN A 126 -1.66 -8.19 1.22
C GLN A 126 -3.07 -8.60 0.78
N LYS A 127 -3.22 -9.67 0.01
CA LYS A 127 -4.54 -10.20 -0.37
C LYS A 127 -5.32 -10.67 0.85
N GLU A 128 -4.69 -11.45 1.73
CA GLU A 128 -5.28 -11.92 2.99
C GLU A 128 -5.71 -10.75 3.88
N ASN A 129 -4.85 -9.75 4.08
CA ASN A 129 -5.18 -8.57 4.89
C ASN A 129 -6.38 -7.79 4.33
N ILE A 130 -6.49 -7.65 3.02
CA ILE A 130 -7.62 -6.98 2.39
C ILE A 130 -8.90 -7.81 2.50
N GLU A 131 -8.81 -9.12 2.31
CA GLU A 131 -9.93 -10.05 2.47
C GLU A 131 -10.47 -10.02 3.91
N GLU A 132 -9.60 -10.09 4.92
CA GLU A 132 -9.99 -9.96 6.33
C GLU A 132 -10.70 -8.64 6.62
N LYS A 133 -10.21 -7.52 6.09
CA LYS A 133 -10.87 -6.22 6.23
C LYS A 133 -12.26 -6.22 5.60
N MET A 134 -12.41 -6.79 4.40
CA MET A 134 -13.72 -6.90 3.72
C MET A 134 -14.70 -7.76 4.52
N ILE A 135 -14.24 -8.89 5.05
CA ILE A 135 -15.06 -9.77 5.88
C ILE A 135 -15.49 -9.03 7.16
N THR A 136 -14.56 -8.33 7.81
CA THR A 136 -14.83 -7.57 9.03
C THR A 136 -15.87 -6.47 8.80
N CYS A 137 -15.75 -5.69 7.71
CA CYS A 137 -16.75 -4.69 7.36
C CYS A 137 -18.14 -5.32 7.17
N LYS A 138 -18.25 -6.40 6.40
CA LYS A 138 -19.52 -7.10 6.19
C LYS A 138 -20.11 -7.69 7.46
N MET A 139 -19.27 -8.17 8.38
CA MET A 139 -19.74 -8.67 9.69
C MET A 139 -20.30 -7.53 10.54
N LEU A 140 -19.61 -6.40 10.60
CA LEU A 140 -20.07 -5.22 11.33
C LEU A 140 -21.40 -4.69 10.80
N GLU A 141 -21.56 -4.60 9.47
CA GLU A 141 -22.83 -4.22 8.84
C GLU A 141 -23.95 -5.18 9.20
N LYS A 142 -23.71 -6.50 9.16
CA LYS A 142 -24.70 -7.51 9.58
C LYS A 142 -25.07 -7.42 11.07
N MET A 143 -24.17 -6.89 11.90
CA MET A 143 -24.41 -6.63 13.32
C MET A 143 -25.12 -5.29 13.57
N GLY A 144 -25.49 -4.56 12.51
CA GLY A 144 -26.15 -3.26 12.61
C GLY A 144 -25.21 -2.07 12.79
N TYR A 145 -23.92 -2.21 12.44
CA TYR A 145 -22.99 -1.07 12.45
C TYR A 145 -23.09 -0.30 11.13
N SER A 146 -23.35 1.01 11.22
CA SER A 146 -23.34 1.91 10.08
C SER A 146 -22.01 2.67 10.01
N PHE A 147 -21.27 2.50 8.91
CA PHE A 147 -20.01 3.23 8.68
C PHE A 147 -20.25 4.72 8.37
N GLU A 148 -21.44 5.09 7.89
CA GLU A 148 -21.80 6.49 7.60
C GLU A 148 -21.98 7.27 8.91
N ASN A 149 -22.65 6.66 9.89
CA ASN A 149 -23.02 7.30 11.17
C ASN A 149 -22.06 6.93 12.31
N GLU A 150 -21.11 6.03 12.09
CA GLU A 150 -20.17 5.51 13.11
C GLU A 150 -20.85 4.97 14.38
N GLN A 151 -22.01 4.36 14.22
CA GLN A 151 -22.81 3.84 15.34
C GLN A 151 -23.53 2.55 14.96
N PHE A 152 -23.91 1.79 15.96
CA PHE A 152 -24.82 0.67 15.78
C PHE A 152 -26.27 1.20 15.71
N GLU A 153 -27.00 0.82 14.68
CA GLU A 153 -28.43 1.02 14.64
C GLU A 153 -29.07 0.08 15.65
N GLU A 154 -29.92 0.62 16.52
CA GLU A 154 -30.72 -0.21 17.41
C GLU A 154 -31.67 -1.04 16.53
N ALA A 155 -31.54 -2.36 16.59
CA ALA A 155 -32.49 -3.25 15.93
C ALA A 155 -33.86 -3.05 16.58
N GLU A 156 -34.83 -2.55 15.82
CA GLU A 156 -36.24 -2.49 16.23
C GLU A 156 -36.82 -3.88 16.46
#